data_ce8034cb5c31885d5f321cf8c8fb9b14
#
_entry.id   ce8034cb5c31885d5f321cf8c8fb9b14
#
_cell.length_a   1.000
_cell.length_b   1.000
_cell.length_c   1.000
_cell.angle_alpha   90.00
_cell.angle_beta   90.00
_cell.angle_gamma   90.00
#
_symmetry.space_group_name_H-M   'P 1'
#
loop_
_entity.id
_entity.type
_entity.pdbx_description
1 polymer ?
#
loop_
_entity_poly.entity_id
_entity_poly.type
_entity_poly.pdbx_seq_one_letter_code
_entity_poly.pdbx_strand_id
1 'polypeptide(L)'
;QVIARTEKMINHKLPTGELEIYVKELEILSSAKTPPFSICDEDIEVNEELRLKYRYLDIRRGLVADNLLLRHQVMLITRNFMSEQGFIEISTPILGKSTPEGARDYLVPSRTYPGNFYALPQSPQIFKQLLMISGMDRYFQIAPCFRDEDLRADRQPEFTQIDLEMSFGTPEDIMGIIKDLMTRVIQTVSPDIPPLSFPKMSYKDCLENYGTDHPDLRFKMPLVRLDDIIEKSEFTILREQLMQKGCIKALLVKNGADLSRREIEAYAQFVSLFGVSGLAWMKCQSEGLSSNITKFFSSDLLTDLTNRMQCEIGDLVLIAGGEEARINQGLDHLRRKIAKERNLIDPSAMHFVWVTDFPLLRWNTDEKRIESEHHPFTSPHSEDF
;
A
#
# COMPACT_ATOMS: atom_id res chain seq x y z
N GLN A 1 -52.84 10.55 -0.54
CA GLN A 1 -53.50 9.26 -0.39
C GLN A 1 -52.60 8.18 -0.98
N VAL A 2 -52.38 7.10 -0.22
CA VAL A 2 -51.63 5.93 -0.73
C VAL A 2 -52.66 5.00 -1.40
N ILE A 3 -52.33 4.54 -2.62
CA ILE A 3 -53.15 3.61 -3.39
C ILE A 3 -52.28 2.47 -3.90
N ALA A 4 -52.88 1.30 -4.09
CA ALA A 4 -52.18 0.17 -4.71
C ALA A 4 -52.09 0.38 -6.24
N ARG A 5 -50.95 0.12 -6.83
CA ARG A 5 -50.79 0.10 -8.29
C ARG A 5 -51.47 -1.13 -8.86
N THR A 6 -51.95 -1.00 -10.07
CA THR A 6 -52.43 -2.16 -10.81
C THR A 6 -51.23 -3.04 -11.19
N GLU A 7 -51.41 -4.34 -11.35
CA GLU A 7 -50.36 -5.33 -11.67
C GLU A 7 -49.45 -4.87 -12.81
N LYS A 8 -50.00 -4.22 -13.84
CA LYS A 8 -49.23 -3.71 -15.00
C LYS A 8 -48.36 -2.48 -14.70
N MET A 9 -48.59 -1.79 -13.57
CA MET A 9 -47.90 -0.57 -13.18
C MET A 9 -46.95 -0.76 -11.99
N ILE A 10 -46.81 -1.96 -11.48
CA ILE A 10 -45.89 -2.29 -10.40
C ILE A 10 -44.46 -2.05 -10.88
N ASN A 11 -43.71 -1.25 -10.11
CA ASN A 11 -42.29 -1.03 -10.38
C ASN A 11 -41.44 -1.96 -9.51
N HIS A 12 -41.06 -3.10 -10.06
CA HIS A 12 -40.26 -4.13 -9.37
C HIS A 12 -38.84 -3.68 -8.97
N LYS A 13 -38.38 -2.52 -9.43
CA LYS A 13 -37.08 -1.95 -9.04
C LYS A 13 -37.14 -1.16 -7.72
N LEU A 14 -38.33 -0.92 -7.18
CA LEU A 14 -38.51 -0.19 -5.94
C LEU A 14 -39.09 -1.11 -4.86
N PRO A 15 -38.56 -1.05 -3.59
CA PRO A 15 -39.11 -1.83 -2.47
C PRO A 15 -40.60 -1.57 -2.19
N THR A 16 -41.09 -0.40 -2.55
CA THR A 16 -42.51 0.03 -2.39
C THR A 16 -43.19 0.17 -3.75
N GLY A 17 -42.72 -0.51 -4.77
CA GLY A 17 -43.19 -0.36 -6.16
C GLY A 17 -44.62 -0.78 -6.42
N GLU A 18 -45.26 -1.50 -5.48
CA GLU A 18 -46.69 -1.86 -5.48
C GLU A 18 -47.60 -0.70 -5.07
N LEU A 19 -47.03 0.34 -4.46
CA LEU A 19 -47.78 1.49 -3.95
C LEU A 19 -47.53 2.75 -4.77
N GLU A 20 -48.55 3.59 -4.82
CA GLU A 20 -48.47 4.90 -5.45
C GLU A 20 -49.06 5.96 -4.52
N ILE A 21 -48.48 7.16 -4.52
CA ILE A 21 -48.99 8.29 -3.76
C ILE A 21 -49.79 9.19 -4.70
N TYR A 22 -51.09 9.22 -4.53
CA TYR A 22 -51.97 10.16 -5.22
C TYR A 22 -51.98 11.49 -4.47
N VAL A 23 -51.41 12.53 -5.10
CA VAL A 23 -51.33 13.88 -4.52
C VAL A 23 -52.65 14.60 -4.77
N LYS A 24 -53.36 14.99 -3.70
CA LYS A 24 -54.58 15.78 -3.76
C LYS A 24 -54.30 17.27 -3.59
N GLU A 25 -53.37 17.59 -2.71
CA GLU A 25 -52.94 18.96 -2.42
C GLU A 25 -51.42 18.97 -2.30
N LEU A 26 -50.77 20.00 -2.78
CA LEU A 26 -49.32 20.22 -2.70
C LEU A 26 -49.05 21.63 -2.20
N GLU A 27 -48.37 21.72 -1.07
CA GLU A 27 -47.84 22.96 -0.53
C GLU A 27 -46.32 22.97 -0.62
N ILE A 28 -45.75 24.01 -1.25
CA ILE A 28 -44.30 24.18 -1.33
C ILE A 28 -43.87 24.97 -0.08
N LEU A 29 -43.31 24.25 0.90
CA LEU A 29 -42.84 24.85 2.16
C LEU A 29 -41.57 25.67 1.98
N SER A 30 -40.70 25.23 1.07
CA SER A 30 -39.44 25.91 0.71
C SER A 30 -39.05 25.59 -0.71
N SER A 31 -38.65 26.59 -1.47
CA SER A 31 -38.14 26.42 -2.83
C SER A 31 -36.60 26.34 -2.81
N ALA A 32 -36.01 25.47 -3.63
CA ALA A 32 -34.59 25.36 -3.80
C ALA A 32 -34.17 25.76 -5.22
N LYS A 33 -32.96 26.30 -5.34
CA LYS A 33 -32.34 26.49 -6.66
C LYS A 33 -31.91 25.12 -7.21
N THR A 34 -31.89 25.00 -8.55
CA THR A 34 -31.37 23.80 -9.22
C THR A 34 -29.92 23.53 -8.77
N PRO A 35 -29.60 22.32 -8.29
CA PRO A 35 -28.24 21.97 -7.93
C PRO A 35 -27.30 22.05 -9.14
N PRO A 36 -26.00 22.34 -8.94
CA PRO A 36 -25.03 22.42 -10.03
C PRO A 36 -24.75 21.08 -10.72
N PHE A 37 -25.12 19.96 -10.09
CA PHE A 37 -25.09 18.60 -10.64
C PHE A 37 -26.17 17.74 -9.95
N SER A 38 -26.54 16.63 -10.61
CA SER A 38 -27.49 15.68 -10.02
C SER A 38 -26.93 15.00 -8.77
N ILE A 39 -27.71 14.93 -7.71
CA ILE A 39 -27.38 14.21 -6.48
C ILE A 39 -27.99 12.80 -6.44
N CYS A 40 -28.93 12.50 -7.34
CA CYS A 40 -29.67 11.23 -7.40
C CYS A 40 -29.09 10.27 -8.47
N ASP A 41 -28.22 10.75 -9.31
CA ASP A 41 -27.65 9.99 -10.41
C ASP A 41 -26.15 9.85 -10.19
N GLU A 42 -25.74 8.66 -9.75
CA GLU A 42 -24.36 8.33 -9.41
C GLU A 42 -23.51 8.05 -10.65
N ASP A 43 -24.14 7.66 -11.76
CA ASP A 43 -23.48 7.31 -13.02
C ASP A 43 -23.00 8.55 -13.79
N ILE A 44 -23.50 9.74 -13.46
CA ILE A 44 -23.04 10.98 -14.07
C ILE A 44 -21.66 11.36 -13.56
N GLU A 45 -20.69 11.37 -14.45
CA GLU A 45 -19.35 11.89 -14.18
C GLU A 45 -19.42 13.41 -13.96
N VAL A 46 -18.96 13.87 -12.80
CA VAL A 46 -18.92 15.30 -12.43
C VAL A 46 -17.48 15.72 -12.25
N ASN A 47 -17.11 16.86 -12.81
CA ASN A 47 -15.77 17.44 -12.67
C ASN A 47 -15.39 17.58 -11.20
N GLU A 48 -14.15 17.22 -10.87
CA GLU A 48 -13.64 17.19 -9.49
C GLU A 48 -13.69 18.56 -8.82
N GLU A 49 -13.32 19.64 -9.51
CA GLU A 49 -13.38 20.99 -8.95
C GLU A 49 -14.82 21.38 -8.55
N LEU A 50 -15.82 20.99 -9.35
CA LEU A 50 -17.22 21.24 -9.05
C LEU A 50 -17.68 20.43 -7.84
N ARG A 51 -17.25 19.18 -7.72
CA ARG A 51 -17.49 18.31 -6.57
C ARG A 51 -16.87 18.87 -5.29
N LEU A 52 -15.64 19.36 -5.36
CA LEU A 52 -14.93 19.98 -4.23
C LEU A 52 -15.59 21.29 -3.82
N LYS A 53 -16.00 22.14 -4.79
CA LYS A 53 -16.68 23.41 -4.53
C LYS A 53 -18.04 23.21 -3.83
N TYR A 54 -18.79 22.18 -4.22
CA TYR A 54 -20.10 21.86 -3.67
C TYR A 54 -20.04 20.54 -2.89
N ARG A 55 -19.02 20.38 -2.03
CA ARG A 55 -18.73 19.12 -1.32
C ARG A 55 -19.92 18.58 -0.53
N TYR A 56 -20.74 19.46 0.04
CA TYR A 56 -21.96 19.09 0.79
C TYR A 56 -23.02 18.43 -0.12
N LEU A 57 -23.06 18.74 -1.41
CA LEU A 57 -23.90 18.03 -2.40
C LEU A 57 -23.26 16.72 -2.86
N ASP A 58 -21.94 16.71 -3.03
CA ASP A 58 -21.19 15.52 -3.43
C ASP A 58 -21.27 14.42 -2.35
N ILE A 59 -21.26 14.79 -1.07
CA ILE A 59 -21.46 13.85 0.05
C ILE A 59 -22.84 13.17 -0.02
N ARG A 60 -23.84 13.80 -0.60
CA ARG A 60 -25.19 13.21 -0.76
C ARG A 60 -25.25 12.16 -1.88
N ARG A 61 -24.23 12.08 -2.73
CA ARG A 61 -24.06 11.01 -3.72
C ARG A 61 -23.41 9.81 -3.02
N GLY A 62 -23.89 8.61 -3.27
CA GLY A 62 -23.57 7.37 -2.53
C GLY A 62 -22.10 7.20 -2.13
N LEU A 63 -21.16 7.14 -3.07
CA LEU A 63 -19.75 6.78 -2.82
C LEU A 63 -19.08 7.57 -1.66
N VAL A 64 -19.26 8.88 -1.59
CA VAL A 64 -18.61 9.68 -0.54
C VAL A 64 -19.29 9.48 0.81
N ALA A 65 -20.62 9.37 0.81
CA ALA A 65 -21.39 9.05 2.02
C ALA A 65 -20.99 7.67 2.56
N ASP A 66 -20.90 6.66 1.70
CA ASP A 66 -20.52 5.29 2.07
C ASP A 66 -19.12 5.23 2.67
N ASN A 67 -18.16 5.97 2.11
CA ASN A 67 -16.81 6.07 2.67
C ASN A 67 -16.79 6.70 4.07
N LEU A 68 -17.64 7.72 4.32
CA LEU A 68 -17.78 8.32 5.66
C LEU A 68 -18.42 7.36 6.64
N LEU A 69 -19.45 6.62 6.22
CA LEU A 69 -20.10 5.60 7.04
C LEU A 69 -19.14 4.44 7.34
N LEU A 70 -18.40 3.97 6.35
CA LEU A 70 -17.37 2.94 6.53
C LEU A 70 -16.30 3.39 7.53
N ARG A 71 -15.80 4.63 7.40
CA ARG A 71 -14.85 5.20 8.35
C ARG A 71 -15.42 5.21 9.77
N HIS A 72 -16.68 5.64 9.94
CA HIS A 72 -17.37 5.62 11.24
C HIS A 72 -17.41 4.20 11.82
N GLN A 73 -17.80 3.21 11.04
CA GLN A 73 -17.86 1.81 11.47
C GLN A 73 -16.49 1.28 11.89
N VAL A 74 -15.44 1.52 11.10
CA VAL A 74 -14.06 1.10 11.43
C VAL A 74 -13.62 1.72 12.76
N MET A 75 -13.87 3.01 12.98
CA MET A 75 -13.52 3.68 14.24
C MET A 75 -14.29 3.10 15.44
N LEU A 76 -15.57 2.80 15.28
CA LEU A 76 -16.40 2.21 16.33
C LEU A 76 -15.95 0.79 16.70
N ILE A 77 -15.69 -0.04 15.69
CA ILE A 77 -15.15 -1.40 15.87
C ILE A 77 -13.81 -1.35 16.60
N THR A 78 -12.92 -0.45 16.19
CA THR A 78 -11.61 -0.27 16.81
C THR A 78 -11.74 0.09 18.30
N ARG A 79 -12.60 1.07 18.66
CA ARG A 79 -12.83 1.47 20.05
C ARG A 79 -13.34 0.32 20.91
N ASN A 80 -14.35 -0.39 20.42
CA ASN A 80 -14.92 -1.52 21.15
C ASN A 80 -13.87 -2.63 21.34
N PHE A 81 -13.17 -3.01 20.27
CA PHE A 81 -12.15 -4.04 20.33
C PHE A 81 -11.00 -3.66 21.29
N MET A 82 -10.45 -2.46 21.18
CA MET A 82 -9.34 -2.03 22.03
C MET A 82 -9.76 -1.96 23.51
N SER A 83 -10.97 -1.50 23.79
CA SER A 83 -11.52 -1.51 25.15
C SER A 83 -11.71 -2.91 25.69
N GLU A 84 -12.19 -3.87 24.89
CA GLU A 84 -12.30 -5.29 25.25
C GLU A 84 -10.92 -5.92 25.57
N GLN A 85 -9.86 -5.45 24.90
CA GLN A 85 -8.48 -5.85 25.14
C GLN A 85 -7.83 -5.12 26.35
N GLY A 86 -8.61 -4.29 27.07
CA GLY A 86 -8.16 -3.56 28.25
C GLY A 86 -7.33 -2.30 27.94
N PHE A 87 -7.37 -1.80 26.71
CA PHE A 87 -6.74 -0.52 26.37
C PHE A 87 -7.66 0.63 26.75
N ILE A 88 -7.07 1.73 27.20
CA ILE A 88 -7.76 2.96 27.59
C ILE A 88 -7.57 4.00 26.50
N GLU A 89 -8.68 4.55 25.97
CA GLU A 89 -8.62 5.66 25.00
C GLU A 89 -8.30 6.96 25.72
N ILE A 90 -7.17 7.59 25.40
CA ILE A 90 -6.75 8.87 25.97
C ILE A 90 -6.44 9.84 24.84
N SER A 91 -7.20 10.95 24.78
CA SER A 91 -6.93 12.03 23.83
C SER A 91 -5.76 12.88 24.32
N THR A 92 -4.75 13.04 23.46
CA THR A 92 -3.55 13.82 23.73
C THR A 92 -3.67 15.24 23.17
N PRO A 93 -2.92 16.22 23.70
CA PRO A 93 -2.89 17.58 23.18
C PRO A 93 -2.41 17.63 21.71
N ILE A 94 -3.09 18.48 20.91
CA ILE A 94 -2.70 18.75 19.53
C ILE A 94 -1.66 19.87 19.44
N LEU A 95 -1.79 20.90 20.29
CA LEU A 95 -0.79 21.99 20.37
C LEU A 95 0.34 21.56 21.31
N GLY A 96 1.43 21.11 20.72
CA GLY A 96 2.58 20.60 21.45
C GLY A 96 3.88 21.35 21.13
N LYS A 97 4.99 20.77 21.59
CA LYS A 97 6.34 21.17 21.21
C LYS A 97 6.78 20.35 19.99
N SER A 98 7.59 20.96 19.12
CA SER A 98 8.24 20.25 18.01
C SER A 98 9.03 19.03 18.50
N THR A 99 8.89 17.92 17.77
CA THR A 99 9.54 16.64 18.09
C THR A 99 10.24 16.09 16.84
N PRO A 100 11.43 15.49 16.97
CA PRO A 100 12.17 14.95 15.83
C PRO A 100 11.61 13.56 15.44
N GLU A 101 10.53 13.52 14.65
CA GLU A 101 9.89 12.26 14.22
C GLU A 101 10.08 11.93 12.73
N GLY A 102 11.00 12.60 12.04
CA GLY A 102 11.36 12.29 10.65
C GLY A 102 10.69 13.13 9.57
N ALA A 103 9.48 13.67 9.80
CA ALA A 103 8.85 14.66 8.92
C ALA A 103 9.09 16.09 9.41
N ARG A 104 8.73 17.09 8.59
CA ARG A 104 8.67 18.48 9.05
C ARG A 104 7.37 18.74 9.79
N ASP A 105 7.45 19.58 10.84
CA ASP A 105 6.29 19.97 11.64
C ASP A 105 5.52 21.12 11.00
N TYR A 106 4.20 21.08 11.09
CA TYR A 106 3.38 22.27 10.91
C TYR A 106 3.45 23.14 12.16
N LEU A 107 3.84 24.39 11.99
CA LEU A 107 4.02 25.34 13.10
C LEU A 107 2.81 26.26 13.24
N VAL A 108 2.37 26.47 14.49
CA VAL A 108 1.30 27.39 14.84
C VAL A 108 1.88 28.53 15.69
N PRO A 109 1.89 29.78 15.21
CA PRO A 109 2.45 30.89 15.97
C PRO A 109 1.68 31.16 17.26
N SER A 110 2.39 31.40 18.37
CA SER A 110 1.79 31.76 19.64
C SER A 110 1.39 33.23 19.65
N ARG A 111 0.12 33.51 19.86
CA ARG A 111 -0.36 34.89 20.05
C ARG A 111 0.14 35.51 21.36
N THR A 112 0.26 34.71 22.41
CA THR A 112 0.61 35.13 23.76
C THR A 112 2.14 35.39 23.92
N TYR A 113 2.95 34.62 23.19
CA TYR A 113 4.40 34.67 23.26
C TYR A 113 4.98 34.93 21.87
N PRO A 114 5.15 36.22 21.45
CA PRO A 114 5.68 36.56 20.13
C PRO A 114 7.06 35.91 19.89
N GLY A 115 7.23 35.32 18.68
CA GLY A 115 8.46 34.61 18.31
C GLY A 115 8.50 33.13 18.75
N ASN A 116 7.50 32.67 19.49
CA ASN A 116 7.35 31.26 19.85
C ASN A 116 6.24 30.60 19.04
N PHE A 117 6.37 29.27 18.84
CA PHE A 117 5.46 28.44 18.05
C PHE A 117 5.07 27.19 18.81
N TYR A 118 3.85 26.74 18.58
CA TYR A 118 3.45 25.36 18.80
C TYR A 118 3.71 24.56 17.54
N ALA A 119 3.87 23.24 17.68
CA ALA A 119 3.87 22.30 16.57
C ALA A 119 2.63 21.42 16.62
N LEU A 120 2.06 21.10 15.45
CA LEU A 120 1.05 20.06 15.33
C LEU A 120 1.73 18.68 15.40
N PRO A 121 1.12 17.67 16.05
CA PRO A 121 1.76 16.38 16.30
C PRO A 121 1.91 15.58 15.01
N GLN A 122 3.09 15.04 14.77
CA GLN A 122 3.32 14.02 13.74
C GLN A 122 2.75 12.66 14.17
N SER A 123 2.79 12.38 15.45
CA SER A 123 2.12 11.31 16.19
C SER A 123 2.06 11.69 17.68
N PRO A 124 1.27 11.02 18.53
CA PRO A 124 1.25 11.28 19.97
C PRO A 124 2.42 10.61 20.73
N GLN A 125 3.58 10.43 20.10
CA GLN A 125 4.69 9.62 20.60
C GLN A 125 5.18 9.98 21.99
N ILE A 126 5.44 11.25 22.28
CA ILE A 126 5.91 11.67 23.61
C ILE A 126 4.84 11.44 24.66
N PHE A 127 3.59 11.75 24.34
CA PHE A 127 2.49 11.62 25.30
C PHE A 127 2.23 10.16 25.66
N LYS A 128 2.23 9.23 24.68
CA LYS A 128 2.03 7.82 24.97
C LYS A 128 3.16 7.22 25.80
N GLN A 129 4.41 7.63 25.58
CA GLN A 129 5.53 7.23 26.45
C GLN A 129 5.36 7.75 27.89
N LEU A 130 4.93 8.99 28.06
CA LEU A 130 4.63 9.55 29.39
C LEU A 130 3.48 8.79 30.07
N LEU A 131 2.47 8.36 29.32
CA LEU A 131 1.38 7.55 29.83
C LEU A 131 1.86 6.18 30.33
N MET A 132 2.78 5.53 29.59
CA MET A 132 3.40 4.28 30.04
C MET A 132 4.17 4.47 31.36
N ILE A 133 4.98 5.52 31.46
CA ILE A 133 5.71 5.89 32.70
C ILE A 133 4.73 6.18 33.85
N SER A 134 3.55 6.72 33.54
CA SER A 134 2.51 7.03 34.54
C SER A 134 1.66 5.83 34.96
N GLY A 135 1.96 4.61 34.46
CA GLY A 135 1.25 3.39 34.80
C GLY A 135 -0.03 3.15 34.00
N MET A 136 -0.22 3.86 32.87
CA MET A 136 -1.30 3.59 31.92
C MET A 136 -0.85 2.51 30.92
N ASP A 137 -0.67 1.28 31.40
CA ASP A 137 0.02 0.18 30.72
C ASP A 137 -0.55 -0.22 29.36
N ARG A 138 -1.78 0.17 29.04
CA ARG A 138 -2.42 -0.09 27.74
C ARG A 138 -3.17 1.15 27.30
N TYR A 139 -2.59 1.89 26.41
CA TYR A 139 -3.14 3.12 25.81
C TYR A 139 -3.48 2.89 24.36
N PHE A 140 -4.56 3.53 23.88
CA PHE A 140 -4.78 3.76 22.47
C PHE A 140 -5.44 5.11 22.22
N GLN A 141 -5.38 5.58 20.98
CA GLN A 141 -6.07 6.76 20.50
C GLN A 141 -6.34 6.65 18.99
N ILE A 142 -7.48 7.14 18.53
CA ILE A 142 -7.69 7.45 17.12
C ILE A 142 -7.20 8.88 16.93
N ALA A 143 -5.91 9.00 16.61
CA ALA A 143 -5.14 10.24 16.71
C ALA A 143 -5.12 11.01 15.38
N PRO A 144 -5.46 12.31 15.36
CA PRO A 144 -5.13 13.19 14.24
C PRO A 144 -3.63 13.43 14.19
N CYS A 145 -3.01 13.24 13.01
CA CYS A 145 -1.58 13.40 12.79
C CYS A 145 -1.32 14.33 11.61
N PHE A 146 -0.24 15.09 11.67
CA PHE A 146 0.11 16.12 10.71
C PHE A 146 1.58 16.00 10.30
N ARG A 147 1.85 15.89 8.99
CA ARG A 147 3.22 15.80 8.47
C ARG A 147 3.36 16.66 7.24
N ASP A 148 4.31 17.60 7.25
CA ASP A 148 4.64 18.43 6.11
C ASP A 148 5.65 17.69 5.22
N GLU A 149 5.10 16.79 4.40
CA GLU A 149 5.83 15.95 3.45
C GLU A 149 5.26 16.12 2.04
N ASP A 150 6.01 15.66 1.04
CA ASP A 150 5.53 15.61 -0.34
C ASP A 150 4.31 14.69 -0.47
N LEU A 151 3.26 15.20 -1.12
CA LEU A 151 2.02 14.45 -1.33
C LEU A 151 2.27 13.27 -2.28
N ARG A 152 1.67 12.13 -1.95
CA ARG A 152 1.63 10.93 -2.77
C ARG A 152 0.21 10.40 -2.82
N ALA A 153 -0.06 9.40 -3.67
CA ALA A 153 -1.40 8.82 -3.80
C ALA A 153 -1.99 8.31 -2.47
N ASP A 154 -1.13 7.85 -1.55
CA ASP A 154 -1.46 7.26 -0.25
C ASP A 154 -1.03 8.11 0.94
N ARG A 155 -0.48 9.33 0.72
CA ARG A 155 0.00 10.22 1.78
C ARG A 155 -0.70 11.57 1.73
N GLN A 156 -1.30 11.95 2.86
CA GLN A 156 -1.94 13.25 3.07
C GLN A 156 -1.23 14.00 4.21
N PRO A 157 -1.19 15.35 4.18
CA PRO A 157 -0.55 16.15 5.20
C PRO A 157 -1.27 16.05 6.56
N GLU A 158 -2.56 15.76 6.53
CA GLU A 158 -3.40 15.46 7.69
C GLU A 158 -4.03 14.09 7.52
N PHE A 159 -3.84 13.21 8.49
CA PHE A 159 -4.35 11.84 8.46
C PHE A 159 -4.65 11.35 9.88
N THR A 160 -5.28 10.18 9.97
CA THR A 160 -5.64 9.59 11.26
C THR A 160 -4.89 8.29 11.47
N GLN A 161 -4.31 8.11 12.66
CA GLN A 161 -3.72 6.85 13.09
C GLN A 161 -4.61 6.14 14.11
N ILE A 162 -4.66 4.82 14.06
CA ILE A 162 -4.97 4.00 15.21
C ILE A 162 -3.64 3.83 15.93
N ASP A 163 -3.42 4.65 16.95
CA ASP A 163 -2.18 4.67 17.72
C ASP A 163 -2.37 3.91 19.02
N LEU A 164 -1.41 3.07 19.39
CA LEU A 164 -1.45 2.30 20.63
C LEU A 164 -0.05 2.15 21.23
N GLU A 165 -0.01 1.97 22.54
CA GLU A 165 1.21 1.68 23.28
C GLU A 165 0.90 0.70 24.42
N MET A 166 1.80 -0.23 24.66
CA MET A 166 1.66 -1.23 25.72
C MET A 166 2.97 -1.41 26.47
N SER A 167 2.92 -1.37 27.81
CA SER A 167 4.02 -1.72 28.69
C SER A 167 4.19 -3.24 28.76
N PHE A 168 5.43 -3.71 28.94
CA PHE A 168 5.77 -5.13 29.19
C PHE A 168 5.34 -6.11 28.09
N GLY A 169 4.96 -5.61 26.92
CA GLY A 169 4.56 -6.43 25.76
C GLY A 169 5.75 -6.89 24.92
N THR A 170 5.60 -8.05 24.31
CA THR A 170 6.50 -8.55 23.28
C THR A 170 6.02 -8.12 21.87
N PRO A 171 6.86 -8.20 20.84
CA PRO A 171 6.41 -8.00 19.46
C PRO A 171 5.24 -8.91 19.07
N GLU A 172 5.24 -10.15 19.55
CA GLU A 172 4.18 -11.16 19.32
C GLU A 172 2.85 -10.73 19.92
N ASP A 173 2.85 -10.11 21.11
CA ASP A 173 1.63 -9.60 21.74
C ASP A 173 0.99 -8.50 20.89
N ILE A 174 1.79 -7.55 20.42
CA ILE A 174 1.32 -6.46 19.54
C ILE A 174 0.83 -7.02 18.20
N MET A 175 1.60 -7.92 17.57
CA MET A 175 1.18 -8.54 16.30
C MET A 175 -0.13 -9.33 16.47
N GLY A 176 -0.32 -10.01 17.61
CA GLY A 176 -1.55 -10.71 17.95
C GLY A 176 -2.75 -9.76 18.03
N ILE A 177 -2.63 -8.70 18.81
CA ILE A 177 -3.69 -7.67 18.97
C ILE A 177 -4.05 -7.04 17.62
N ILE A 178 -3.08 -6.63 16.83
CA ILE A 178 -3.32 -6.00 15.53
C ILE A 178 -3.94 -6.98 14.54
N LYS A 179 -3.48 -8.23 14.50
CA LYS A 179 -4.08 -9.29 13.67
C LYS A 179 -5.56 -9.47 14.00
N ASP A 180 -5.91 -9.56 15.29
CA ASP A 180 -7.28 -9.79 15.72
C ASP A 180 -8.15 -8.55 15.45
N LEU A 181 -7.63 -7.33 15.64
CA LEU A 181 -8.29 -6.09 15.27
C LEU A 181 -8.58 -6.05 13.77
N MET A 182 -7.56 -6.28 12.93
CA MET A 182 -7.72 -6.27 11.48
C MET A 182 -8.70 -7.33 11.00
N THR A 183 -8.65 -8.53 11.60
CA THR A 183 -9.61 -9.60 11.30
C THR A 183 -11.03 -9.16 11.62
N ARG A 184 -11.29 -8.59 12.80
CA ARG A 184 -12.61 -8.11 13.21
C ARG A 184 -13.11 -6.97 12.31
N VAL A 185 -12.25 -6.01 11.98
CA VAL A 185 -12.60 -4.90 11.07
C VAL A 185 -13.01 -5.44 9.71
N ILE A 186 -12.15 -6.23 9.06
CA ILE A 186 -12.37 -6.72 7.71
C ILE A 186 -13.61 -7.61 7.63
N GLN A 187 -13.77 -8.57 8.55
CA GLN A 187 -14.94 -9.46 8.58
C GLN A 187 -16.26 -8.72 8.82
N THR A 188 -16.22 -7.57 9.52
CA THR A 188 -17.43 -6.77 9.75
C THR A 188 -17.78 -5.91 8.55
N VAL A 189 -16.79 -5.30 7.89
CA VAL A 189 -17.03 -4.39 6.75
C VAL A 189 -17.11 -5.12 5.41
N SER A 190 -16.58 -6.32 5.33
CA SER A 190 -16.56 -7.16 4.13
C SER A 190 -16.72 -8.64 4.51
N PRO A 191 -17.92 -9.07 4.92
CA PRO A 191 -18.18 -10.40 5.48
C PRO A 191 -17.91 -11.55 4.51
N ASP A 192 -17.91 -11.29 3.21
CA ASP A 192 -17.70 -12.29 2.15
C ASP A 192 -16.22 -12.61 1.90
N ILE A 193 -15.29 -11.90 2.57
CA ILE A 193 -13.85 -12.15 2.41
C ILE A 193 -13.47 -13.45 3.12
N PRO A 194 -12.67 -14.33 2.46
CA PRO A 194 -12.17 -15.56 3.09
C PRO A 194 -11.39 -15.28 4.38
N PRO A 195 -11.21 -16.29 5.26
CA PRO A 195 -10.39 -16.14 6.47
C PRO A 195 -9.01 -15.56 6.16
N LEU A 196 -8.62 -14.52 6.90
CA LEU A 196 -7.37 -13.79 6.67
C LEU A 196 -6.17 -14.60 7.18
N SER A 197 -5.09 -14.58 6.41
CA SER A 197 -3.79 -15.12 6.78
C SER A 197 -2.80 -13.98 6.97
N PHE A 198 -1.92 -14.10 7.98
CA PHE A 198 -0.91 -13.10 8.31
C PHE A 198 0.48 -13.77 8.40
N PRO A 199 1.04 -14.27 7.27
CA PRO A 199 2.37 -14.86 7.29
C PRO A 199 3.43 -13.82 7.70
N LYS A 200 4.54 -14.31 8.28
CA LYS A 200 5.74 -13.50 8.53
C LYS A 200 6.71 -13.67 7.37
N MET A 201 7.36 -12.59 6.98
CA MET A 201 8.43 -12.54 5.99
C MET A 201 9.51 -11.58 6.51
N SER A 202 10.78 -11.97 6.44
CA SER A 202 11.85 -11.06 6.85
C SER A 202 12.00 -9.90 5.86
N TYR A 203 12.49 -8.76 6.33
CA TYR A 203 12.85 -7.63 5.48
C TYR A 203 13.79 -8.05 4.34
N LYS A 204 14.78 -8.88 4.68
CA LYS A 204 15.73 -9.43 3.70
C LYS A 204 15.03 -10.24 2.61
N ASP A 205 14.10 -11.13 2.99
CA ASP A 205 13.34 -11.94 2.02
C ASP A 205 12.40 -11.08 1.18
N CYS A 206 11.81 -10.03 1.76
CA CYS A 206 11.01 -9.07 1.00
C CYS A 206 11.82 -8.39 -0.09
N LEU A 207 12.99 -7.87 0.25
CA LEU A 207 13.88 -7.22 -0.74
C LEU A 207 14.44 -8.22 -1.75
N GLU A 208 14.80 -9.42 -1.32
CA GLU A 208 15.33 -10.43 -2.22
C GLU A 208 14.29 -10.90 -3.24
N ASN A 209 13.07 -11.21 -2.78
CA ASN A 209 12.03 -11.81 -3.61
C ASN A 209 11.11 -10.79 -4.30
N TYR A 210 11.01 -9.56 -3.80
CA TYR A 210 10.05 -8.58 -4.33
C TYR A 210 10.64 -7.19 -4.60
N GLY A 211 11.86 -6.93 -4.10
CA GLY A 211 12.54 -5.65 -4.29
C GLY A 211 11.98 -4.49 -3.46
N THR A 212 11.13 -4.77 -2.48
CA THR A 212 10.48 -3.78 -1.62
C THR A 212 10.15 -4.38 -0.26
N ASP A 213 10.04 -3.54 0.77
CA ASP A 213 9.61 -3.90 2.13
C ASP A 213 8.07 -3.95 2.30
N HIS A 214 7.32 -3.59 1.26
CA HIS A 214 5.84 -3.62 1.22
C HIS A 214 5.32 -4.31 -0.06
N PRO A 215 5.58 -5.63 -0.22
CA PRO A 215 5.29 -6.35 -1.45
C PRO A 215 3.79 -6.52 -1.68
N ASP A 216 3.34 -6.33 -2.92
CA ASP A 216 2.02 -6.78 -3.34
C ASP A 216 2.06 -8.29 -3.61
N LEU A 217 1.41 -9.06 -2.74
CA LEU A 217 1.38 -10.53 -2.77
C LEU A 217 0.14 -11.10 -3.50
N ARG A 218 -0.74 -10.25 -4.04
CA ARG A 218 -1.96 -10.69 -4.74
C ARG A 218 -1.66 -11.41 -6.06
N PHE A 219 -0.44 -11.32 -6.55
CA PHE A 219 0.00 -12.04 -7.74
C PHE A 219 1.39 -12.63 -7.52
N LYS A 220 1.62 -13.80 -8.16
CA LYS A 220 2.89 -14.51 -8.09
C LYS A 220 3.84 -13.94 -9.17
N MET A 221 4.92 -13.34 -8.77
CA MET A 221 6.01 -12.91 -9.66
C MET A 221 7.21 -12.51 -8.81
N PRO A 222 7.85 -13.45 -8.09
CA PRO A 222 9.03 -13.13 -7.30
C PRO A 222 10.22 -12.79 -8.22
N LEU A 223 11.12 -11.99 -7.70
CA LEU A 223 12.45 -11.80 -8.27
C LEU A 223 13.29 -13.05 -8.02
N VAL A 224 14.11 -13.42 -8.98
CA VAL A 224 15.03 -14.56 -8.87
C VAL A 224 16.45 -14.07 -9.12
N ARG A 225 17.36 -14.32 -8.17
CA ARG A 225 18.79 -13.97 -8.31
C ARG A 225 19.49 -14.95 -9.24
N LEU A 226 20.30 -14.41 -10.16
CA LEU A 226 21.00 -15.16 -11.21
C LEU A 226 22.52 -14.88 -11.24
N ASP A 227 23.11 -14.32 -10.18
CA ASP A 227 24.52 -13.91 -10.12
C ASP A 227 25.46 -15.05 -10.54
N ASP A 228 25.29 -16.24 -9.97
CA ASP A 228 26.12 -17.42 -10.20
C ASP A 228 26.01 -18.02 -11.62
N ILE A 229 24.86 -17.85 -12.28
CA ILE A 229 24.65 -18.26 -13.67
C ILE A 229 25.33 -17.26 -14.61
N ILE A 230 25.14 -15.96 -14.35
CA ILE A 230 25.73 -14.90 -15.18
C ILE A 230 27.23 -14.85 -15.05
N GLU A 231 27.79 -15.09 -13.86
CA GLU A 231 29.25 -15.17 -13.65
C GLU A 231 29.91 -16.17 -14.57
N LYS A 232 29.28 -17.33 -14.81
CA LYS A 232 29.76 -18.41 -15.67
C LYS A 232 29.47 -18.21 -17.17
N SER A 233 28.65 -17.21 -17.52
CA SER A 233 28.27 -16.92 -18.90
C SER A 233 29.33 -16.07 -19.61
N GLU A 234 29.24 -15.98 -20.94
CA GLU A 234 30.06 -15.07 -21.77
C GLU A 234 29.36 -13.70 -21.98
N PHE A 235 28.26 -13.43 -21.27
CA PHE A 235 27.50 -12.17 -21.40
C PHE A 235 28.18 -11.04 -20.63
N THR A 236 29.16 -10.40 -21.22
CA THR A 236 30.07 -9.41 -20.61
C THR A 236 29.32 -8.26 -19.97
N ILE A 237 28.25 -7.75 -20.58
CA ILE A 237 27.46 -6.59 -20.07
C ILE A 237 26.94 -6.85 -18.64
N LEU A 238 26.37 -8.01 -18.37
CA LEU A 238 25.88 -8.35 -17.04
C LEU A 238 26.99 -8.79 -16.09
N ARG A 239 28.05 -9.45 -16.61
CA ARG A 239 29.22 -9.80 -15.78
C ARG A 239 29.94 -8.57 -15.23
N GLU A 240 30.05 -7.49 -16.02
CA GLU A 240 30.64 -6.23 -15.58
C GLU A 240 29.88 -5.63 -14.40
N GLN A 241 28.56 -5.79 -14.36
CA GLN A 241 27.75 -5.35 -13.20
C GLN A 241 28.12 -6.11 -11.92
N LEU A 242 28.35 -7.42 -12.01
CA LEU A 242 28.83 -8.22 -10.87
C LEU A 242 30.23 -7.80 -10.43
N MET A 243 31.14 -7.51 -11.36
CA MET A 243 32.48 -7.00 -11.03
C MET A 243 32.43 -5.65 -10.28
N GLN A 244 31.40 -4.85 -10.52
CA GLN A 244 31.16 -3.58 -9.84
C GLN A 244 30.37 -3.77 -8.51
N LYS A 245 30.29 -5.00 -7.98
CA LYS A 245 29.53 -5.37 -6.78
C LYS A 245 28.01 -5.16 -6.89
N GLY A 246 27.50 -5.17 -8.11
CA GLY A 246 26.06 -5.21 -8.38
C GLY A 246 25.48 -6.62 -8.23
N CYS A 247 24.20 -6.76 -8.51
CA CYS A 247 23.49 -8.02 -8.56
C CYS A 247 22.77 -8.21 -9.90
N ILE A 248 22.41 -9.46 -10.19
CA ILE A 248 21.59 -9.82 -11.35
C ILE A 248 20.31 -10.48 -10.85
N LYS A 249 19.18 -9.87 -11.15
CA LYS A 249 17.86 -10.42 -10.81
C LYS A 249 16.98 -10.53 -12.04
N ALA A 250 16.08 -11.49 -12.02
CA ALA A 250 15.14 -11.75 -13.11
C ALA A 250 13.70 -11.82 -12.65
N LEU A 251 12.79 -11.55 -13.58
CA LEU A 251 11.34 -11.75 -13.45
C LEU A 251 10.87 -12.78 -14.48
N LEU A 252 9.99 -13.68 -14.08
CA LEU A 252 9.26 -14.57 -14.97
C LEU A 252 7.87 -14.00 -15.25
N VAL A 253 7.58 -13.75 -16.51
CA VAL A 253 6.26 -13.33 -16.98
C VAL A 253 5.58 -14.54 -17.60
N LYS A 254 4.64 -15.14 -16.87
CA LYS A 254 3.86 -16.29 -17.37
C LYS A 254 3.08 -15.92 -18.63
N ASN A 255 3.17 -16.80 -19.65
CA ASN A 255 2.59 -16.58 -20.98
C ASN A 255 3.05 -15.26 -21.65
N GLY A 256 4.22 -14.72 -21.27
CA GLY A 256 4.76 -13.44 -21.78
C GLY A 256 5.48 -13.54 -23.12
N ALA A 257 5.65 -14.72 -23.69
CA ALA A 257 6.30 -14.90 -25.01
C ALA A 257 5.47 -14.31 -26.16
N ASP A 258 4.17 -14.01 -25.92
CA ASP A 258 3.29 -13.28 -26.84
C ASP A 258 3.68 -11.80 -27.03
N LEU A 259 4.36 -11.22 -26.04
CA LEU A 259 4.80 -9.83 -26.09
C LEU A 259 5.71 -9.55 -27.28
N SER A 260 5.38 -8.48 -28.01
CA SER A 260 6.22 -8.00 -29.10
C SER A 260 7.53 -7.40 -28.58
N ARG A 261 8.53 -7.32 -29.46
CA ARG A 261 9.80 -6.66 -29.13
C ARG A 261 9.61 -5.21 -28.68
N ARG A 262 8.66 -4.49 -29.28
CA ARG A 262 8.34 -3.11 -28.93
C ARG A 262 7.80 -2.98 -27.49
N GLU A 263 6.97 -3.91 -27.06
CA GLU A 263 6.43 -3.94 -25.67
C GLU A 263 7.54 -4.22 -24.67
N ILE A 264 8.43 -5.17 -24.97
CA ILE A 264 9.60 -5.47 -24.13
C ILE A 264 10.55 -4.26 -24.05
N GLU A 265 10.77 -3.56 -25.17
CA GLU A 265 11.58 -2.34 -25.20
C GLU A 265 10.91 -1.21 -24.38
N ALA A 266 9.57 -1.13 -24.33
CA ALA A 266 8.85 -0.20 -23.46
C ALA A 266 9.06 -0.54 -21.97
N TYR A 267 9.16 -1.81 -21.59
CA TYR A 267 9.54 -2.20 -20.23
C TYR A 267 10.99 -1.81 -19.91
N ALA A 268 11.91 -1.95 -20.85
CA ALA A 268 13.28 -1.50 -20.66
C ALA A 268 13.36 0.03 -20.46
N GLN A 269 12.60 0.81 -21.22
CA GLN A 269 12.48 2.25 -21.02
C GLN A 269 11.84 2.60 -19.67
N PHE A 270 10.85 1.83 -19.24
CA PHE A 270 10.20 2.04 -17.95
C PHE A 270 11.17 1.82 -16.76
N VAL A 271 11.93 0.74 -16.74
CA VAL A 271 12.88 0.48 -15.65
C VAL A 271 14.06 1.47 -15.66
N SER A 272 14.38 2.09 -16.79
CA SER A 272 15.43 3.12 -16.86
C SER A 272 15.09 4.36 -16.04
N LEU A 273 13.81 4.65 -15.78
CA LEU A 273 13.37 5.72 -14.88
C LEU A 273 13.84 5.52 -13.43
N PHE A 274 14.15 4.29 -13.05
CA PHE A 274 14.67 3.90 -11.75
C PHE A 274 16.19 3.65 -11.74
N GLY A 275 16.88 4.04 -12.81
CA GLY A 275 18.34 3.92 -12.92
C GLY A 275 18.82 2.51 -13.35
N VAL A 276 17.93 1.64 -13.82
CA VAL A 276 18.30 0.34 -14.41
C VAL A 276 18.75 0.57 -15.84
N SER A 277 20.00 0.25 -16.16
CA SER A 277 20.65 0.60 -17.44
C SER A 277 20.15 -0.22 -18.64
N GLY A 278 19.47 -1.34 -18.43
CA GLY A 278 18.96 -2.19 -19.49
C GLY A 278 18.19 -3.39 -18.97
N LEU A 279 17.38 -3.97 -19.85
CA LEU A 279 16.57 -5.16 -19.57
C LEU A 279 16.83 -6.19 -20.67
N ALA A 280 17.55 -7.25 -20.34
CA ALA A 280 17.72 -8.39 -21.21
C ALA A 280 16.50 -9.30 -21.11
N TRP A 281 16.24 -10.09 -22.16
CA TRP A 281 15.07 -10.97 -22.15
C TRP A 281 15.31 -12.28 -22.91
N MET A 282 14.60 -13.32 -22.52
CA MET A 282 14.55 -14.63 -23.20
C MET A 282 13.12 -15.15 -23.21
N LYS A 283 12.66 -15.68 -24.35
CA LYS A 283 11.36 -16.34 -24.49
C LYS A 283 11.54 -17.85 -24.35
N CYS A 284 10.65 -18.48 -23.59
CA CYS A 284 10.63 -19.95 -23.44
C CYS A 284 9.84 -20.55 -24.59
N GLN A 285 10.52 -21.27 -25.47
CA GLN A 285 9.95 -21.94 -26.64
C GLN A 285 10.10 -23.48 -26.53
N SER A 286 9.49 -24.23 -27.45
CA SER A 286 9.59 -25.69 -27.48
C SER A 286 11.04 -26.22 -27.55
N GLU A 287 11.93 -25.46 -28.16
CA GLU A 287 13.34 -25.78 -28.32
C GLU A 287 14.22 -25.23 -27.19
N GLY A 288 13.62 -24.61 -26.15
CA GLY A 288 14.31 -24.01 -25.03
C GLY A 288 14.22 -22.48 -25.03
N LEU A 289 15.15 -21.83 -24.30
CA LEU A 289 15.22 -20.37 -24.23
C LEU A 289 15.72 -19.77 -25.54
N SER A 290 14.99 -18.81 -26.07
CA SER A 290 15.27 -18.15 -27.35
C SER A 290 15.41 -16.64 -27.17
N SER A 291 16.56 -16.09 -27.61
CA SER A 291 16.85 -14.65 -27.62
C SER A 291 18.13 -14.36 -28.40
N ASN A 292 18.41 -13.09 -28.64
CA ASN A 292 19.70 -12.66 -29.21
C ASN A 292 20.88 -12.82 -28.23
N ILE A 293 20.63 -13.03 -26.94
CA ILE A 293 21.66 -13.19 -25.90
C ILE A 293 21.95 -14.67 -25.56
N THR A 294 21.15 -15.63 -26.01
CA THR A 294 21.33 -17.07 -25.70
C THR A 294 22.69 -17.59 -26.16
N LYS A 295 23.26 -17.01 -27.23
CA LYS A 295 24.59 -17.37 -27.74
C LYS A 295 25.75 -17.15 -26.74
N PHE A 296 25.51 -16.40 -25.67
CA PHE A 296 26.51 -16.15 -24.61
C PHE A 296 26.41 -17.15 -23.47
N PHE A 297 25.53 -18.14 -23.56
CA PHE A 297 25.27 -19.14 -22.53
C PHE A 297 25.49 -20.53 -23.09
N SER A 298 26.16 -21.39 -22.34
CA SER A 298 26.22 -22.82 -22.69
C SER A 298 24.86 -23.48 -22.52
N SER A 299 24.67 -24.67 -23.13
CA SER A 299 23.43 -25.45 -22.99
C SER A 299 23.11 -25.76 -21.52
N ASP A 300 24.14 -26.04 -20.72
CA ASP A 300 23.99 -26.35 -19.30
C ASP A 300 23.51 -25.12 -18.52
N LEU A 301 24.05 -23.93 -18.78
CA LEU A 301 23.64 -22.69 -18.17
C LEU A 301 22.20 -22.29 -18.56
N LEU A 302 21.80 -22.54 -19.81
CA LEU A 302 20.41 -22.31 -20.23
C LEU A 302 19.44 -23.28 -19.54
N THR A 303 19.86 -24.52 -19.32
CA THR A 303 19.08 -25.50 -18.55
C THR A 303 18.96 -25.09 -17.08
N ASP A 304 20.06 -24.68 -16.45
CA ASP A 304 20.07 -24.18 -15.08
C ASP A 304 19.16 -22.94 -14.92
N LEU A 305 19.21 -22.01 -15.86
CA LEU A 305 18.35 -20.82 -15.88
C LEU A 305 16.88 -21.20 -16.01
N THR A 306 16.56 -22.12 -16.95
CA THR A 306 15.20 -22.63 -17.15
C THR A 306 14.64 -23.25 -15.86
N ASN A 307 15.45 -24.12 -15.21
CA ASN A 307 15.07 -24.78 -13.97
C ASN A 307 14.90 -23.78 -12.82
N ARG A 308 15.84 -22.84 -12.65
CA ARG A 308 15.81 -21.82 -11.60
C ARG A 308 14.59 -20.90 -11.73
N MET A 309 14.29 -20.49 -12.96
CA MET A 309 13.13 -19.65 -13.26
C MET A 309 11.81 -20.44 -13.29
N GLN A 310 11.85 -21.77 -13.29
CA GLN A 310 10.68 -22.64 -13.49
C GLN A 310 9.90 -22.26 -14.77
N CYS A 311 10.66 -22.07 -15.87
CA CYS A 311 10.11 -21.69 -17.15
C CYS A 311 9.26 -22.78 -17.78
N GLU A 312 8.13 -22.38 -18.34
CA GLU A 312 7.28 -23.19 -19.21
C GLU A 312 7.23 -22.61 -20.62
N ILE A 313 6.85 -23.43 -21.59
CA ILE A 313 6.69 -22.95 -22.97
C ILE A 313 5.64 -21.81 -22.99
N GLY A 314 6.00 -20.71 -23.61
CA GLY A 314 5.15 -19.51 -23.66
C GLY A 314 5.53 -18.44 -22.64
N ASP A 315 6.45 -18.71 -21.70
CA ASP A 315 6.90 -17.74 -20.71
C ASP A 315 7.96 -16.76 -21.27
N LEU A 316 8.13 -15.62 -20.59
CA LEU A 316 9.17 -14.64 -20.86
C LEU A 316 9.98 -14.39 -19.59
N VAL A 317 11.29 -14.50 -19.69
CA VAL A 317 12.25 -14.11 -18.65
C VAL A 317 12.77 -12.72 -18.96
N LEU A 318 12.69 -11.80 -18.00
CA LEU A 318 13.26 -10.46 -18.03
C LEU A 318 14.42 -10.40 -17.03
N ILE A 319 15.61 -9.95 -17.45
CA ILE A 319 16.83 -9.98 -16.63
C ILE A 319 17.39 -8.57 -16.55
N ALA A 320 17.69 -8.10 -15.34
CA ALA A 320 18.34 -6.81 -15.08
C ALA A 320 19.57 -6.99 -14.19
N GLY A 321 20.57 -6.13 -14.39
CA GLY A 321 21.79 -6.13 -13.60
C GLY A 321 22.25 -4.71 -13.26
N GLY A 322 22.81 -4.54 -12.07
CA GLY A 322 23.32 -3.27 -11.57
C GLY A 322 23.35 -3.16 -10.05
N GLU A 323 23.38 -1.94 -9.54
CA GLU A 323 23.29 -1.65 -8.10
C GLU A 323 22.00 -2.23 -7.50
N GLU A 324 22.12 -3.01 -6.44
CA GLU A 324 20.99 -3.82 -5.91
C GLU A 324 19.77 -2.98 -5.54
N ALA A 325 19.94 -1.81 -4.95
CA ALA A 325 18.83 -0.93 -4.59
C ALA A 325 18.03 -0.48 -5.82
N ARG A 326 18.72 -0.14 -6.92
CA ARG A 326 18.09 0.28 -8.19
C ARG A 326 17.42 -0.90 -8.90
N ILE A 327 18.05 -2.07 -8.90
CA ILE A 327 17.48 -3.28 -9.47
C ILE A 327 16.22 -3.67 -8.72
N ASN A 328 16.26 -3.68 -7.40
CA ASN A 328 15.10 -3.96 -6.56
C ASN A 328 13.95 -3.01 -6.85
N GLN A 329 14.19 -1.69 -6.81
CA GLN A 329 13.17 -0.68 -7.09
C GLN A 329 12.62 -0.80 -8.52
N GLY A 330 13.48 -0.91 -9.52
CA GLY A 330 13.07 -0.99 -10.92
C GLY A 330 12.24 -2.24 -11.21
N LEU A 331 12.65 -3.40 -10.68
CA LEU A 331 11.95 -4.66 -10.90
C LEU A 331 10.65 -4.74 -10.06
N ASP A 332 10.56 -4.17 -8.86
CA ASP A 332 9.30 -4.08 -8.13
C ASP A 332 8.27 -3.25 -8.91
N HIS A 333 8.66 -2.08 -9.40
CA HIS A 333 7.77 -1.26 -10.22
C HIS A 333 7.37 -1.97 -11.52
N LEU A 334 8.29 -2.71 -12.15
CA LEU A 334 8.02 -3.46 -13.37
C LEU A 334 7.03 -4.61 -13.12
N ARG A 335 7.23 -5.41 -12.04
CA ARG A 335 6.32 -6.52 -11.72
C ARG A 335 4.89 -6.03 -11.49
N ARG A 336 4.72 -4.91 -10.78
CA ARG A 336 3.40 -4.29 -10.54
C ARG A 336 2.78 -3.75 -11.82
N LYS A 337 3.56 -3.12 -12.71
CA LYS A 337 3.12 -2.66 -14.02
C LYS A 337 2.64 -3.83 -14.88
N ILE A 338 3.44 -4.88 -15.01
CA ILE A 338 3.08 -6.09 -15.78
C ILE A 338 1.82 -6.73 -15.19
N ALA A 339 1.72 -6.86 -13.87
CA ALA A 339 0.56 -7.44 -13.21
C ALA A 339 -0.73 -6.67 -13.50
N LYS A 340 -0.66 -5.34 -13.54
CA LYS A 340 -1.80 -4.49 -13.90
C LYS A 340 -2.17 -4.64 -15.38
N GLU A 341 -1.20 -4.59 -16.30
CA GLU A 341 -1.42 -4.66 -17.75
C GLU A 341 -1.96 -6.03 -18.18
N ARG A 342 -1.54 -7.10 -17.49
CA ARG A 342 -1.99 -8.47 -17.78
C ARG A 342 -3.15 -8.94 -16.89
N ASN A 343 -3.76 -8.04 -16.11
CA ASN A 343 -4.89 -8.33 -15.23
C ASN A 343 -4.64 -9.51 -14.27
N LEU A 344 -3.41 -9.58 -13.71
CA LEU A 344 -3.04 -10.64 -12.75
C LEU A 344 -3.50 -10.35 -11.33
N ILE A 345 -3.96 -9.13 -11.04
CA ILE A 345 -4.39 -8.70 -9.72
C ILE A 345 -5.89 -8.91 -9.61
N ASP A 346 -6.31 -9.79 -8.72
CA ASP A 346 -7.70 -9.85 -8.28
C ASP A 346 -7.98 -8.65 -7.37
N PRO A 347 -8.84 -7.69 -7.78
CA PRO A 347 -9.13 -6.50 -6.99
C PRO A 347 -9.87 -6.80 -5.68
N SER A 348 -10.52 -7.97 -5.57
CA SER A 348 -11.20 -8.41 -4.35
C SER A 348 -10.28 -9.12 -3.37
N ALA A 349 -9.08 -9.55 -3.80
CA ALA A 349 -8.14 -10.26 -2.96
C ALA A 349 -7.45 -9.32 -1.95
N MET A 350 -7.43 -9.74 -0.69
CA MET A 350 -6.65 -9.10 0.39
C MET A 350 -5.60 -10.08 0.90
N HIS A 351 -4.34 -9.65 0.86
CA HIS A 351 -3.21 -10.41 1.37
C HIS A 351 -2.48 -9.57 2.41
N PHE A 352 -2.39 -10.09 3.64
CA PHE A 352 -1.66 -9.47 4.73
C PHE A 352 -0.33 -10.17 4.91
N VAL A 353 0.69 -9.44 5.29
CA VAL A 353 2.01 -9.97 5.61
C VAL A 353 2.63 -9.13 6.73
N TRP A 354 3.26 -9.80 7.69
CA TRP A 354 4.15 -9.16 8.63
C TRP A 354 5.56 -9.13 8.06
N VAL A 355 6.10 -7.95 7.85
CA VAL A 355 7.52 -7.78 7.52
C VAL A 355 8.26 -7.54 8.81
N THR A 356 9.23 -8.42 9.11
CA THR A 356 10.00 -8.43 10.36
C THR A 356 11.49 -8.27 10.09
N ASP A 357 12.27 -8.12 11.13
CA ASP A 357 13.74 -8.11 11.08
C ASP A 357 14.30 -6.99 10.19
N PHE A 358 13.71 -5.79 10.30
CA PHE A 358 14.24 -4.60 9.66
C PHE A 358 15.62 -4.26 10.20
N PRO A 359 16.53 -3.69 9.36
CA PRO A 359 17.80 -3.18 9.87
C PRO A 359 17.53 -2.04 10.84
N LEU A 360 18.27 -2.01 11.97
CA LEU A 360 18.18 -0.91 12.94
C LEU A 360 18.70 0.41 12.34
N LEU A 361 19.75 0.31 11.55
CA LEU A 361 20.48 1.43 10.98
C LEU A 361 20.62 1.28 9.47
N ARG A 362 20.60 2.40 8.76
CA ARG A 362 20.89 2.47 7.32
C ARG A 362 21.94 3.53 7.01
N TRP A 363 22.59 3.39 5.88
CA TRP A 363 23.48 4.42 5.35
C TRP A 363 22.68 5.40 4.48
N ASN A 364 22.65 6.67 4.89
CA ASN A 364 22.11 7.75 4.08
C ASN A 364 23.20 8.24 3.11
N THR A 365 23.00 8.02 1.81
CA THR A 365 23.97 8.39 0.76
C THR A 365 24.07 9.89 0.54
N ASP A 366 22.98 10.62 0.75
CA ASP A 366 22.90 12.07 0.52
C ASP A 366 23.59 12.82 1.65
N GLU A 367 23.34 12.42 2.89
CA GLU A 367 23.93 13.03 4.08
C GLU A 367 25.26 12.39 4.51
N LYS A 368 25.67 11.28 3.85
CA LYS A 368 26.89 10.51 4.13
C LYS A 368 27.06 10.13 5.59
N ARG A 369 25.98 9.71 6.23
CA ARG A 369 25.98 9.28 7.63
C ARG A 369 25.11 8.04 7.83
N ILE A 370 25.33 7.39 8.96
CA ILE A 370 24.43 6.34 9.45
C ILE A 370 23.25 7.02 10.16
N GLU A 371 22.05 6.55 9.89
CA GLU A 371 20.81 6.99 10.55
C GLU A 371 19.93 5.78 10.92
N SER A 372 19.00 5.98 11.83
CA SER A 372 18.01 4.96 12.18
C SER A 372 17.08 4.70 11.01
N GLU A 373 16.76 3.43 10.74
CA GLU A 373 15.80 3.07 9.68
C GLU A 373 14.39 3.59 9.98
N HIS A 374 13.93 3.42 11.22
CA HIS A 374 12.61 3.89 11.67
C HIS A 374 12.70 5.04 12.67
N HIS A 375 13.14 4.76 13.89
CA HIS A 375 13.23 5.77 14.94
C HIS A 375 14.41 5.51 15.89
N PRO A 376 15.07 6.56 16.43
CA PRO A 376 16.24 6.43 17.31
C PRO A 376 15.98 5.63 18.60
N PHE A 377 14.74 5.55 19.08
CA PHE A 377 14.44 4.79 20.28
C PHE A 377 14.08 3.30 20.02
N THR A 378 14.06 2.85 18.75
CA THR A 378 13.88 1.45 18.43
C THR A 378 15.04 0.64 19.05
N SER A 379 14.70 -0.33 19.91
CA SER A 379 15.70 -1.19 20.54
C SER A 379 16.26 -2.17 19.49
N PRO A 380 17.58 -2.42 19.52
CA PRO A 380 18.15 -3.52 18.73
C PRO A 380 17.61 -4.87 19.22
N HIS A 381 17.68 -5.88 18.36
CA HIS A 381 17.35 -7.25 18.75
C HIS A 381 18.34 -7.76 19.80
N SER A 382 17.88 -8.57 20.75
CA SER A 382 18.73 -9.06 21.85
C SER A 382 19.95 -9.85 21.38
N GLU A 383 19.90 -10.43 20.19
CA GLU A 383 21.01 -11.19 19.58
C GLU A 383 22.07 -10.28 18.92
N ASP A 384 21.78 -8.99 18.77
CA ASP A 384 22.68 -8.00 18.16
C ASP A 384 23.52 -7.23 19.20
N PHE A 385 23.43 -7.61 20.48
CA PHE A 385 24.24 -7.05 21.58
C PHE A 385 25.57 -7.75 21.80
#